data_f2904d66919481cf65222f2997c9eb1f
#
_entry.id   f2904d66919481cf65222f2997c9eb1f
#
_cell.length_a   1.000
_cell.length_b   1.000
_cell.length_c   1.000
_cell.angle_alpha   90.00
_cell.angle_beta   90.00
_cell.angle_gamma   90.00
#
_symmetry.space_group_name_H-M   'P 1'
#
loop_
_entity.id
_entity.type
_entity.pdbx_description
1 polymer ?
#
loop_
_entity_poly.entity_id
_entity_poly.type
_entity_poly.pdbx_seq_one_letter_code
_entity_poly.pdbx_strand_id
1 'polypeptide(L)'
;FILLIPAGIGYVSTRVNYDVLSYLPESLETIKGQDILVDEFGMGAFSMVVVEDMPMKDAAKLEEQLESIDHVKDVLWYDDAVDISVPTEMIPEDLRKAFFNGKATMMIALFDDTTSADDTMDAITQIRKVVGKNVYASGMSGVVTDIKNLALQEMPIYVVIAGLLSLVV
;
A
#
# COMPACT_ATOMS: atom_id res chain seq x y z
N PHE A 1 31.91 25.66 8.20
CA PHE A 1 32.33 24.25 8.07
C PHE A 1 32.03 23.42 9.32
N ILE A 2 32.18 23.95 10.53
CA ILE A 2 31.94 23.22 11.79
C ILE A 2 30.47 22.72 11.89
N LEU A 3 29.52 23.49 11.38
CA LEU A 3 28.10 23.12 11.40
C LEU A 3 27.69 22.08 10.32
N LEU A 4 28.54 21.83 9.33
CA LEU A 4 28.27 20.84 8.29
C LEU A 4 28.26 19.41 8.84
N ILE A 5 29.11 19.11 9.82
CA ILE A 5 29.16 17.78 10.43
C ILE A 5 27.85 17.45 11.18
N PRO A 6 27.39 18.28 12.15
CA PRO A 6 26.14 18.02 12.82
C PRO A 6 24.91 18.10 11.88
N ALA A 7 24.94 18.96 10.85
CA ALA A 7 23.90 19.02 9.85
C ALA A 7 23.82 17.73 9.01
N GLY A 8 24.95 17.15 8.62
CA GLY A 8 25.00 15.87 7.91
C GLY A 8 24.47 14.70 8.77
N ILE A 9 24.85 14.65 10.05
CA ILE A 9 24.33 13.65 10.99
C ILE A 9 22.81 13.82 11.17
N GLY A 10 22.35 15.06 11.34
CA GLY A 10 20.93 15.38 11.46
C GLY A 10 20.14 14.93 10.23
N TYR A 11 20.65 15.20 9.03
CA TYR A 11 20.00 14.80 7.77
C TYR A 11 19.81 13.27 7.66
N VAL A 12 20.85 12.49 7.96
CA VAL A 12 20.78 11.02 7.91
C VAL A 12 19.87 10.45 9.00
N SER A 13 19.77 11.12 10.14
CA SER A 13 18.96 10.69 11.29
C SER A 13 17.50 11.14 11.21
N THR A 14 17.18 12.09 10.33
CA THR A 14 15.83 12.61 10.20
C THR A 14 14.97 11.64 9.40
N ARG A 15 13.84 11.22 9.99
CA ARG A 15 12.81 10.45 9.32
C ARG A 15 11.62 11.34 9.03
N VAL A 16 11.09 11.26 7.82
CA VAL A 16 9.85 11.94 7.45
C VAL A 16 8.70 11.03 7.83
N ASN A 17 7.79 11.53 8.64
CA ASN A 17 6.56 10.82 8.97
C ASN A 17 5.50 11.12 7.89
N TYR A 18 5.09 10.07 7.16
CA TYR A 18 4.03 10.14 6.15
C TYR A 18 2.66 9.80 6.71
N ASP A 19 2.58 9.50 8.01
CA ASP A 19 1.33 9.18 8.68
C ASP A 19 0.52 10.44 8.97
N VAL A 20 -0.46 10.68 8.12
CA VAL A 20 -1.39 11.81 8.28
C VAL A 20 -2.21 11.68 9.56
N LEU A 21 -2.49 10.46 10.00
CA LEU A 21 -3.28 10.21 11.21
C LEU A 21 -2.53 10.61 12.48
N SER A 22 -1.20 10.52 12.48
CA SER A 22 -0.36 10.92 13.63
C SER A 22 -0.42 12.41 13.98
N TYR A 23 -0.92 13.24 13.06
CA TYR A 23 -1.14 14.67 13.31
C TYR A 23 -2.53 14.98 13.88
N LEU A 24 -3.40 13.98 13.99
CA LEU A 24 -4.75 14.15 14.52
C LEU A 24 -4.77 13.89 16.03
N PRO A 25 -5.63 14.60 16.80
CA PRO A 25 -5.82 14.32 18.21
C PRO A 25 -6.34 12.89 18.45
N GLU A 26 -5.78 12.19 19.43
CA GLU A 26 -6.17 10.82 19.83
C GLU A 26 -7.66 10.72 20.26
N SER A 27 -8.28 11.85 20.60
CA SER A 27 -9.69 11.90 21.00
C SER A 27 -10.67 11.69 19.84
N LEU A 28 -10.21 11.79 18.60
CA LEU A 28 -11.08 11.64 17.42
C LEU A 28 -11.55 10.18 17.24
N GLU A 29 -12.80 10.04 16.83
CA GLU A 29 -13.40 8.73 16.57
C GLU A 29 -12.66 7.94 15.48
N THR A 30 -12.10 8.61 14.49
CA THR A 30 -11.29 8.00 13.43
C THR A 30 -10.04 7.32 13.99
N ILE A 31 -9.34 7.96 14.92
CA ILE A 31 -8.14 7.39 15.55
C ILE A 31 -8.53 6.19 16.41
N LYS A 32 -9.54 6.35 17.27
CA LYS A 32 -10.05 5.22 18.09
C LYS A 32 -10.53 4.05 17.24
N GLY A 33 -11.19 4.32 16.12
CA GLY A 33 -11.63 3.28 15.19
C GLY A 33 -10.44 2.56 14.54
N GLN A 34 -9.38 3.29 14.18
CA GLN A 34 -8.16 2.72 13.64
C GLN A 34 -7.45 1.82 14.67
N ASP A 35 -7.33 2.28 15.91
CA ASP A 35 -6.73 1.49 16.99
C ASP A 35 -7.50 0.18 17.22
N ILE A 36 -8.83 0.24 17.24
CA ILE A 36 -9.67 -0.97 17.36
C ILE A 36 -9.46 -1.92 16.17
N LEU A 37 -9.36 -1.39 14.94
CA LEU A 37 -9.14 -2.21 13.76
C LEU A 37 -7.79 -2.93 13.83
N VAL A 38 -6.75 -2.27 14.29
CA VAL A 38 -5.42 -2.88 14.45
C VAL A 38 -5.41 -3.86 15.63
N ASP A 39 -5.86 -3.43 16.82
CA ASP A 39 -5.68 -4.18 18.06
C ASP A 39 -6.63 -5.38 18.17
N GLU A 40 -7.89 -5.21 17.75
CA GLU A 40 -8.93 -6.24 17.93
C GLU A 40 -9.12 -7.12 16.69
N PHE A 41 -8.94 -6.55 15.49
CA PHE A 41 -9.14 -7.26 14.22
C PHE A 41 -7.81 -7.58 13.51
N GLY A 42 -6.70 -6.96 13.94
CA GLY A 42 -5.40 -7.07 13.29
C GLY A 42 -5.44 -6.60 11.83
N MET A 43 -6.28 -5.63 11.52
CA MET A 43 -6.45 -5.06 10.19
C MET A 43 -6.20 -3.56 10.25
N GLY A 44 -5.01 -3.14 9.87
CA GLY A 44 -4.63 -1.73 9.94
C GLY A 44 -4.88 -0.95 8.66
N ALA A 45 -4.72 -1.60 7.52
CA ALA A 45 -4.86 -0.99 6.21
C ALA A 45 -5.32 -1.99 5.16
N PHE A 46 -5.74 -1.47 4.01
CA PHE A 46 -6.04 -2.29 2.83
C PHE A 46 -5.62 -1.61 1.54
N SER A 47 -5.44 -2.42 0.50
CA SER A 47 -5.17 -1.98 -0.87
C SER A 47 -6.03 -2.77 -1.86
N MET A 48 -6.51 -2.09 -2.90
CA MET A 48 -7.22 -2.74 -3.98
C MET A 48 -6.22 -3.18 -5.04
N VAL A 49 -6.25 -4.45 -5.42
CA VAL A 49 -5.45 -5.01 -6.51
C VAL A 49 -6.37 -5.33 -7.67
N VAL A 50 -6.28 -4.53 -8.72
CA VAL A 50 -7.07 -4.71 -9.95
C VAL A 50 -6.25 -5.52 -10.94
N VAL A 51 -6.83 -6.60 -11.43
CA VAL A 51 -6.22 -7.54 -12.38
C VAL A 51 -7.02 -7.51 -13.68
N GLU A 52 -6.36 -7.18 -14.80
CA GLU A 52 -7.00 -7.10 -16.12
C GLU A 52 -6.51 -8.22 -17.05
N ASP A 53 -7.44 -8.76 -17.86
CA ASP A 53 -7.16 -9.75 -18.90
C ASP A 53 -6.35 -10.98 -18.44
N MET A 54 -6.52 -11.43 -17.20
CA MET A 54 -5.83 -12.59 -16.65
C MET A 54 -6.80 -13.80 -16.53
N PRO A 55 -6.37 -15.01 -16.91
CA PRO A 55 -7.15 -16.22 -16.66
C PRO A 55 -7.36 -16.44 -15.15
N MET A 56 -8.55 -16.92 -14.74
CA MET A 56 -8.91 -17.10 -13.32
C MET A 56 -7.91 -17.95 -12.54
N LYS A 57 -7.39 -19.02 -13.17
CA LYS A 57 -6.35 -19.88 -12.53
C LYS A 57 -5.05 -19.15 -12.26
N ASP A 58 -4.70 -18.18 -13.08
CA ASP A 58 -3.48 -17.38 -12.87
C ASP A 58 -3.74 -16.26 -11.88
N ALA A 59 -4.97 -15.74 -11.83
CA ALA A 59 -5.41 -14.81 -10.80
C ALA A 59 -5.40 -15.46 -9.40
N ALA A 60 -5.86 -16.72 -9.25
CA ALA A 60 -5.76 -17.47 -8.00
C ALA A 60 -4.31 -17.69 -7.55
N LYS A 61 -3.40 -18.02 -8.49
CA LYS A 61 -1.98 -18.12 -8.13
C LYS A 61 -1.38 -16.77 -7.73
N LEU A 62 -1.84 -15.68 -8.37
CA LEU A 62 -1.42 -14.33 -7.97
C LEU A 62 -1.89 -14.03 -6.56
N GLU A 63 -3.11 -14.38 -6.19
CA GLU A 63 -3.64 -14.26 -4.84
C GLU A 63 -2.75 -14.98 -3.81
N GLU A 64 -2.44 -16.28 -4.03
CA GLU A 64 -1.51 -17.04 -3.18
C GLU A 64 -0.13 -16.37 -3.07
N GLN A 65 0.36 -15.77 -4.16
CA GLN A 65 1.62 -15.03 -4.16
C GLN A 65 1.53 -13.75 -3.35
N LEU A 66 0.41 -13.03 -3.42
CA LEU A 66 0.18 -11.82 -2.64
C LEU A 66 0.10 -12.13 -1.14
N GLU A 67 -0.59 -13.20 -0.75
CA GLU A 67 -0.68 -13.66 0.64
C GLU A 67 0.68 -14.09 1.21
N SER A 68 1.59 -14.57 0.37
CA SER A 68 2.93 -14.95 0.80
C SER A 68 3.87 -13.78 1.06
N ILE A 69 3.46 -12.54 0.78
CA ILE A 69 4.25 -11.33 1.01
C ILE A 69 4.21 -10.98 2.49
N ASP A 70 5.38 -10.67 3.06
CA ASP A 70 5.48 -10.21 4.45
C ASP A 70 4.59 -8.99 4.69
N HIS A 71 3.88 -8.97 5.84
CA HIS A 71 2.94 -7.92 6.25
C HIS A 71 1.64 -7.83 5.42
N VAL A 72 1.43 -8.70 4.45
CA VAL A 72 0.10 -8.98 3.90
C VAL A 72 -0.56 -10.00 4.82
N LYS A 73 -1.64 -9.62 5.47
CA LYS A 73 -2.37 -10.48 6.40
C LYS A 73 -3.26 -11.46 5.66
N ASP A 74 -3.94 -10.98 4.63
CA ASP A 74 -4.93 -11.73 3.89
C ASP A 74 -5.22 -11.04 2.56
N VAL A 75 -5.73 -11.79 1.59
CA VAL A 75 -6.18 -11.24 0.30
C VAL A 75 -7.59 -11.72 0.05
N LEU A 76 -8.54 -10.81 0.14
CA LEU A 76 -9.96 -11.14 -0.10
C LEU A 76 -10.28 -11.11 -1.58
N TRP A 77 -10.82 -12.21 -2.07
CA TRP A 77 -11.33 -12.33 -3.42
C TRP A 77 -12.66 -13.06 -3.43
N TYR A 78 -13.26 -13.28 -4.60
CA TYR A 78 -14.58 -13.92 -4.69
C TYR A 78 -14.56 -15.40 -4.32
N ASP A 79 -13.43 -16.07 -4.42
CA ASP A 79 -13.30 -17.51 -4.14
C ASP A 79 -13.30 -17.84 -2.64
N ASP A 80 -13.11 -16.87 -1.76
CA ASP A 80 -13.46 -16.99 -0.34
C ASP A 80 -14.93 -17.29 -0.10
N ALA A 81 -15.79 -16.87 -1.02
CA ALA A 81 -17.24 -17.04 -0.90
C ALA A 81 -17.78 -18.11 -1.84
N VAL A 82 -17.15 -18.37 -2.98
CA VAL A 82 -17.64 -19.26 -4.05
C VAL A 82 -16.46 -19.98 -4.68
N ASP A 83 -16.50 -21.31 -4.76
CA ASP A 83 -15.44 -22.12 -5.36
C ASP A 83 -15.11 -21.65 -6.80
N ILE A 84 -13.80 -21.54 -7.09
CA ILE A 84 -13.26 -21.05 -8.36
C ILE A 84 -13.72 -21.88 -9.59
N SER A 85 -14.18 -23.11 -9.38
CA SER A 85 -14.73 -23.95 -10.45
C SER A 85 -16.13 -23.53 -10.90
N VAL A 86 -16.80 -22.67 -10.13
CA VAL A 86 -18.13 -22.16 -10.46
C VAL A 86 -18.01 -21.12 -11.58
N PRO A 87 -18.73 -21.30 -12.72
CA PRO A 87 -18.74 -20.29 -13.77
C PRO A 87 -19.19 -18.92 -13.26
N THR A 88 -18.55 -17.85 -13.74
CA THR A 88 -18.84 -16.48 -13.28
C THR A 88 -20.29 -16.05 -13.48
N GLU A 89 -20.99 -16.67 -14.44
CA GLU A 89 -22.42 -16.43 -14.71
C GLU A 89 -23.33 -16.98 -13.61
N MET A 90 -22.85 -17.97 -12.83
CA MET A 90 -23.57 -18.59 -11.72
C MET A 90 -23.30 -17.93 -10.37
N ILE A 91 -22.32 -17.04 -10.30
CA ILE A 91 -22.01 -16.27 -9.08
C ILE A 91 -23.18 -15.30 -8.79
N PRO A 92 -23.58 -15.14 -7.52
CA PRO A 92 -24.58 -14.13 -7.13
C PRO A 92 -24.24 -12.74 -7.69
N GLU A 93 -25.26 -12.04 -8.21
CA GLU A 93 -25.04 -10.79 -8.94
C GLU A 93 -24.32 -9.72 -8.14
N ASP A 94 -24.60 -9.63 -6.84
CA ASP A 94 -23.97 -8.66 -5.94
C ASP A 94 -22.48 -8.95 -5.78
N LEU A 95 -22.12 -10.22 -5.59
CA LEU A 95 -20.73 -10.66 -5.49
C LEU A 95 -19.98 -10.45 -6.81
N ARG A 96 -20.63 -10.82 -7.92
CA ARG A 96 -20.06 -10.61 -9.26
C ARG A 96 -19.79 -9.13 -9.54
N LYS A 97 -20.73 -8.25 -9.20
CA LYS A 97 -20.55 -6.79 -9.37
C LYS A 97 -19.45 -6.21 -8.47
N ALA A 98 -19.25 -6.78 -7.29
CA ALA A 98 -18.21 -6.34 -6.37
C ALA A 98 -16.81 -6.67 -6.87
N PHE A 99 -16.62 -7.86 -7.45
CA PHE A 99 -15.28 -8.36 -7.80
C PHE A 99 -14.98 -8.37 -9.30
N PHE A 100 -15.97 -8.21 -10.19
CA PHE A 100 -15.77 -8.31 -11.63
C PHE A 100 -16.35 -7.13 -12.39
N ASN A 101 -15.61 -6.66 -13.39
CA ASN A 101 -16.07 -5.70 -14.38
C ASN A 101 -15.46 -6.01 -15.75
N GLY A 102 -16.27 -6.58 -16.66
CA GLY A 102 -15.81 -7.03 -17.97
C GLY A 102 -14.76 -8.14 -17.84
N LYS A 103 -13.51 -7.83 -18.22
CA LYS A 103 -12.38 -8.75 -18.11
C LYS A 103 -11.47 -8.45 -16.91
N ALA A 104 -11.83 -7.49 -16.10
CA ALA A 104 -11.09 -7.14 -14.90
C ALA A 104 -11.72 -7.83 -13.69
N THR A 105 -10.86 -8.25 -12.76
CA THR A 105 -11.24 -8.66 -11.40
C THR A 105 -10.50 -7.83 -10.38
N MET A 106 -11.06 -7.71 -9.18
CA MET A 106 -10.49 -6.95 -8.08
C MET A 106 -10.29 -7.86 -6.88
N MET A 107 -9.12 -7.76 -6.25
CA MET A 107 -8.78 -8.37 -4.98
C MET A 107 -8.55 -7.27 -3.95
N ILE A 108 -8.71 -7.57 -2.67
CA ILE A 108 -8.47 -6.63 -1.57
C ILE A 108 -7.39 -7.21 -0.68
N ALA A 109 -6.18 -6.66 -0.77
CA ALA A 109 -5.09 -7.02 0.13
C ALA A 109 -5.25 -6.29 1.46
N LEU A 110 -5.26 -7.03 2.56
CA LEU A 110 -5.31 -6.55 3.94
C LEU A 110 -3.92 -6.57 4.54
N PHE A 111 -3.58 -5.56 5.33
CA PHE A 111 -2.28 -5.42 5.97
C PHE A 111 -2.40 -5.43 7.49
N ASP A 112 -1.35 -5.92 8.15
CA ASP A 112 -1.29 -6.02 9.62
C ASP A 112 -1.26 -4.65 10.30
N ASP A 113 -0.66 -3.65 9.67
CA ASP A 113 -0.39 -2.34 10.26
C ASP A 113 -1.13 -1.21 9.51
N THR A 114 -0.98 0.01 9.99
CA THR A 114 -1.67 1.19 9.48
C THR A 114 -1.24 1.55 8.05
N THR A 115 -2.04 2.39 7.39
CA THR A 115 -1.86 2.81 5.99
C THR A 115 -0.47 3.37 5.67
N SER A 116 0.16 4.02 6.63
CA SER A 116 1.45 4.73 6.49
C SER A 116 2.59 4.09 7.27
N ALA A 117 2.37 2.91 7.85
CA ALA A 117 3.43 2.14 8.47
C ALA A 117 4.48 1.73 7.42
N ASP A 118 5.75 1.69 7.83
CA ASP A 118 6.84 1.28 6.94
C ASP A 118 6.61 -0.13 6.38
N ASP A 119 6.13 -1.05 7.22
CA ASP A 119 5.83 -2.44 6.87
C ASP A 119 4.73 -2.54 5.80
N THR A 120 3.65 -1.75 5.93
CA THR A 120 2.59 -1.67 4.91
C THR A 120 3.12 -1.11 3.58
N MET A 121 3.95 -0.06 3.62
CA MET A 121 4.55 0.52 2.41
C MET A 121 5.55 -0.43 1.75
N ASP A 122 6.27 -1.22 2.53
CA ASP A 122 7.18 -2.23 2.03
C ASP A 122 6.42 -3.40 1.39
N ALA A 123 5.31 -3.85 2.00
CA ALA A 123 4.42 -4.85 1.42
C ALA A 123 3.86 -4.38 0.06
N ILE A 124 3.37 -3.15 -0.05
CA ILE A 124 2.90 -2.58 -1.33
C ILE A 124 4.01 -2.53 -2.37
N THR A 125 5.24 -2.19 -1.95
CA THR A 125 6.39 -2.19 -2.85
C THR A 125 6.72 -3.60 -3.34
N GLN A 126 6.58 -4.61 -2.49
CA GLN A 126 6.76 -6.02 -2.86
C GLN A 126 5.62 -6.50 -3.77
N ILE A 127 4.35 -6.18 -3.46
CA ILE A 127 3.21 -6.44 -4.35
C ILE A 127 3.52 -5.96 -5.76
N ARG A 128 3.94 -4.70 -5.92
CA ARG A 128 4.25 -4.09 -7.22
C ARG A 128 5.42 -4.74 -7.97
N LYS A 129 6.32 -5.45 -7.28
CA LYS A 129 7.40 -6.22 -7.90
C LYS A 129 6.95 -7.59 -8.39
N VAL A 130 6.02 -8.20 -7.67
CA VAL A 130 5.48 -9.53 -7.99
C VAL A 130 4.45 -9.46 -9.11
N VAL A 131 3.61 -8.41 -9.09
CA VAL A 131 2.56 -8.23 -10.09
C VAL A 131 3.16 -7.90 -11.46
N GLY A 132 2.63 -8.55 -12.50
CA GLY A 132 3.02 -8.34 -13.89
C GLY A 132 2.34 -7.14 -14.52
N LYS A 133 2.40 -7.08 -15.86
CA LYS A 133 1.61 -6.12 -16.64
C LYS A 133 0.11 -6.39 -16.43
N ASN A 134 -0.69 -5.33 -16.45
CA ASN A 134 -2.15 -5.38 -16.28
C ASN A 134 -2.61 -5.71 -14.85
N VAL A 135 -1.75 -5.54 -13.85
CA VAL A 135 -2.13 -5.62 -12.44
C VAL A 135 -1.73 -4.33 -11.74
N TYR A 136 -2.67 -3.73 -11.03
CA TYR A 136 -2.52 -2.40 -10.42
C TYR A 136 -2.88 -2.46 -8.95
N ALA A 137 -1.91 -2.21 -8.08
CA ALA A 137 -2.15 -2.01 -6.65
C ALA A 137 -2.47 -0.53 -6.39
N SER A 138 -3.65 -0.25 -5.87
CA SER A 138 -4.20 1.09 -5.62
C SER A 138 -4.87 1.16 -4.25
N GLY A 139 -5.28 2.35 -3.87
CA GLY A 139 -5.89 2.64 -2.57
C GLY A 139 -5.04 3.62 -1.76
N MET A 140 -5.50 3.98 -0.56
CA MET A 140 -4.84 4.99 0.27
C MET A 140 -3.40 4.59 0.60
N SER A 141 -3.15 3.33 0.95
CA SER A 141 -1.81 2.82 1.25
C SER A 141 -0.88 2.91 0.03
N GLY A 142 -1.41 2.64 -1.18
CA GLY A 142 -0.68 2.83 -2.44
C GLY A 142 -0.31 4.29 -2.68
N VAL A 143 -1.22 5.22 -2.42
CA VAL A 143 -0.98 6.67 -2.58
C VAL A 143 0.10 7.15 -1.60
N VAL A 144 0.05 6.76 -0.34
CA VAL A 144 1.06 7.13 0.67
C VAL A 144 2.43 6.58 0.28
N THR A 145 2.49 5.33 -0.19
CA THR A 145 3.72 4.72 -0.70
C THR A 145 4.30 5.51 -1.89
N ASP A 146 3.46 5.95 -2.82
CA ASP A 146 3.88 6.74 -3.98
C ASP A 146 4.41 8.11 -3.57
N ILE A 147 3.74 8.78 -2.63
CA ILE A 147 4.20 10.08 -2.08
C ILE A 147 5.57 9.92 -1.43
N LYS A 148 5.78 8.87 -0.61
CA LYS A 148 7.07 8.57 0.01
C LYS A 148 8.16 8.35 -1.05
N ASN A 149 7.89 7.49 -2.02
CA ASN A 149 8.85 7.16 -3.07
C ASN A 149 9.21 8.39 -3.92
N LEU A 150 8.23 9.20 -4.30
CA LEU A 150 8.43 10.44 -5.05
C LEU A 150 9.28 11.44 -4.24
N ALA A 151 8.93 11.64 -2.96
CA ALA A 151 9.69 12.52 -2.09
C ALA A 151 11.16 12.08 -1.96
N LEU A 152 11.41 10.77 -1.80
CA LEU A 152 12.77 10.22 -1.73
C LEU A 152 13.55 10.39 -3.04
N GLN A 153 12.89 10.33 -4.19
CA GLN A 153 13.51 10.56 -5.50
C GLN A 153 13.85 12.03 -5.73
N GLU A 154 13.01 12.94 -5.29
CA GLU A 154 13.18 14.37 -5.51
C GLU A 154 14.10 15.04 -4.47
N MET A 155 14.14 14.52 -3.24
CA MET A 155 14.92 15.10 -2.13
C MET A 155 16.39 15.38 -2.49
N PRO A 156 17.15 14.46 -3.12
CA PRO A 156 18.54 14.74 -3.48
C PRO A 156 18.69 15.93 -4.43
N ILE A 157 17.74 16.13 -5.32
CA ILE A 157 17.76 17.24 -6.29
C ILE A 157 17.61 18.57 -5.54
N TYR A 158 16.65 18.66 -4.63
CA TYR A 158 16.45 19.87 -3.81
C TYR A 158 17.66 20.17 -2.92
N VAL A 159 18.25 19.15 -2.31
CA VAL A 159 19.45 19.29 -1.48
C VAL A 159 20.64 19.83 -2.30
N VAL A 160 20.85 19.31 -3.51
CA VAL A 160 21.92 19.77 -4.40
C VAL A 160 21.68 21.22 -4.84
N ILE A 161 20.46 21.57 -5.24
CA ILE A 161 20.09 22.92 -5.64
C ILE A 161 20.29 23.90 -4.46
N ALA A 162 19.80 23.56 -3.29
CA ALA A 162 19.94 24.38 -2.09
C ALA A 162 21.41 24.57 -1.71
N GLY A 163 22.23 23.50 -1.81
CA GLY A 163 23.67 23.57 -1.59
C GLY A 163 24.41 24.49 -2.56
N LEU A 164 24.07 24.40 -3.86
CA LEU A 164 24.66 25.29 -4.88
C LEU A 164 24.26 26.76 -4.66
N LEU A 165 23.00 27.03 -4.35
CA LEU A 165 22.53 28.38 -4.04
C LEU A 165 23.20 28.94 -2.79
N SER A 166 23.42 28.12 -1.78
CA SER A 166 24.12 28.50 -0.55
C SER A 166 25.60 28.84 -0.78
N LEU A 167 26.23 28.32 -1.84
CA LEU A 167 27.60 28.65 -2.20
C LEU A 167 27.71 29.98 -2.97
N VAL A 168 26.62 30.45 -3.58
CA VAL A 168 26.58 31.70 -4.34
C VAL A 168 26.33 32.90 -3.42
N VAL A 169 25.74 32.71 -2.26
CA VAL A 169 25.48 33.74 -1.24
C VAL A 169 26.63 33.83 -0.25
#